data_bd6efea26b5c8882dab2ceb630a14bec
#
_entry.id   bd6efea26b5c8882dab2ceb630a14bec
#
_cell.length_a   1.000
_cell.length_b   1.000
_cell.length_c   1.000
_cell.angle_alpha   90.00
_cell.angle_beta   90.00
_cell.angle_gamma   90.00
#
_symmetry.space_group_name_H-M   'P 1'
#
loop_
_entity.id
_entity.type
_entity.pdbx_description
1 polymer ?
#
loop_
_entity_poly.entity_id
_entity_poly.type
_entity_poly.pdbx_seq_one_letter_code
_entity_poly.pdbx_strand_id
1 'polypeptide(L)'
;MRRTSLIVVLLISTFLITQSEANITPVTSLPKYEWQKHASFPDWLGRTDDTLAMNNMMSFMFWHGQGKIYLRVSSRAKSFRLYLNGTSIDTSHALAGGIYEADISSATVDGINTLHVSRIEPYGVKNAVEVYVPYPVVIEGSPQDEGISSESLALISGIISSDIAHGFPSAQLAIIRNGRLIYSNAWGKTDSANPNSPKVTRETLYDLASVSKVLTVNYAVQKLVTDGKLDIDARIADIFGREFLDGTIKAPYATASAKTMRAWKSSITVRDVMCHRAGYPPEIHYYDKNYDLSAFKHNDKSHNALYSGITPSPETRSRTFRAIMQTPLQYQPRTKTAYSDVDYMLLCFAVEKITGMTLDAYLSANFWRPIGLTHITFNPLKSGFTADDCAATEINGNMTTRGYAVNFPGLRDYVLKGEVHDEKAFHSMAGVSGHAGLFANAEDVAKLLSAMLTGGYGGHRFFSRNVIDMFTSAQDKGAGIWGVGWWREGDDGRAWYFGTQSASGAFGHQGFTGTLVMVDPSRNLVIAYFTNKLNSPAVMPLSRRKTFAGHWYTASTLGFVAQILGVNDAGELDSLLADMAGGSVKLIPAGAGKNHPSVKNAESKIDLLSRREAYGDYATRLKNMLPK
;
A
#
# COMPACT_ATOMS: atom_id res chain seq x y z
N MET A 1 70.86 -12.45 36.73
CA MET A 1 70.33 -13.02 35.52
C MET A 1 69.04 -13.79 35.88
N ARG A 2 67.86 -13.20 35.71
CA ARG A 2 66.58 -13.87 35.85
C ARG A 2 65.97 -14.09 34.46
N ARG A 3 65.79 -15.33 34.07
CA ARG A 3 65.09 -15.73 32.86
C ARG A 3 63.59 -15.62 33.10
N THR A 4 62.90 -14.76 32.38
CA THR A 4 61.45 -14.69 32.33
C THR A 4 60.97 -15.56 31.20
N SER A 5 60.26 -16.63 31.51
CA SER A 5 59.62 -17.50 30.52
C SER A 5 58.29 -16.88 30.10
N LEU A 6 58.17 -16.57 28.82
CA LEU A 6 56.95 -16.10 28.19
C LEU A 6 56.08 -17.32 27.85
N ILE A 7 54.94 -17.47 28.54
CA ILE A 7 53.92 -18.48 28.19
C ILE A 7 53.00 -17.84 27.15
N VAL A 8 53.08 -18.33 25.92
CA VAL A 8 52.13 -18.00 24.85
C VAL A 8 50.93 -18.94 25.01
N VAL A 9 49.81 -18.39 25.49
CA VAL A 9 48.51 -19.09 25.51
C VAL A 9 47.90 -18.98 24.14
N LEU A 10 47.89 -20.11 23.40
CA LEU A 10 47.19 -20.25 22.14
C LEU A 10 45.68 -20.42 22.44
N LEU A 11 44.90 -19.37 22.28
CA LEU A 11 43.45 -19.46 22.31
C LEU A 11 42.98 -20.11 20.97
N ILE A 12 42.75 -21.42 21.02
CA ILE A 12 42.02 -22.12 19.96
C ILE A 12 40.53 -21.80 20.18
N SER A 13 40.00 -20.83 19.42
CA SER A 13 38.57 -20.64 19.33
C SER A 13 37.98 -21.80 18.53
N THR A 14 37.45 -22.78 19.26
CA THR A 14 36.56 -23.79 18.68
C THR A 14 35.29 -23.06 18.23
N PHE A 15 35.17 -22.81 16.93
CA PHE A 15 33.88 -22.49 16.32
C PHE A 15 32.99 -23.71 16.52
N LEU A 16 32.10 -23.67 17.48
CA LEU A 16 30.95 -24.57 17.55
C LEU A 16 30.11 -24.30 16.29
N ILE A 17 30.23 -25.20 15.30
CA ILE A 17 29.29 -25.24 14.19
C ILE A 17 27.98 -25.72 14.79
N THR A 18 27.07 -24.81 15.04
CA THR A 18 25.68 -25.14 15.42
C THR A 18 25.05 -25.83 14.23
N GLN A 19 24.73 -27.10 14.36
CA GLN A 19 23.96 -27.87 13.40
C GLN A 19 22.49 -27.51 13.65
N SER A 20 21.87 -26.87 12.67
CA SER A 20 20.42 -26.62 12.70
C SER A 20 19.73 -27.93 12.31
N GLU A 21 18.75 -28.37 13.09
CA GLU A 21 17.84 -29.45 12.71
C GLU A 21 16.90 -28.98 11.61
N ALA A 22 17.42 -28.77 10.40
CA ALA A 22 16.58 -28.50 9.25
C ALA A 22 15.90 -29.81 8.81
N ASN A 23 14.59 -29.82 8.80
CA ASN A 23 13.82 -30.98 8.39
C ASN A 23 13.80 -31.07 6.86
N ILE A 24 14.61 -31.97 6.27
CA ILE A 24 14.56 -32.27 4.84
C ILE A 24 13.62 -33.45 4.62
N THR A 25 12.52 -33.21 3.90
CA THR A 25 11.49 -34.20 3.62
C THR A 25 11.38 -34.50 2.12
N PRO A 26 11.30 -35.78 1.70
CA PRO A 26 11.10 -36.10 0.30
C PRO A 26 9.70 -35.68 -0.17
N VAL A 27 9.64 -35.17 -1.39
CA VAL A 27 8.38 -34.82 -2.06
C VAL A 27 8.31 -35.47 -3.44
N THR A 28 7.12 -35.75 -3.93
CA THR A 28 6.92 -36.45 -5.21
C THR A 28 7.21 -35.58 -6.43
N SER A 29 7.03 -34.26 -6.31
CA SER A 29 7.26 -33.31 -7.39
C SER A 29 7.51 -31.92 -6.83
N LEU A 30 8.14 -31.05 -7.63
CA LEU A 30 8.18 -29.61 -7.34
C LEU A 30 6.78 -29.00 -7.47
N PRO A 31 6.39 -28.09 -6.58
CA PRO A 31 5.18 -27.30 -6.78
C PRO A 31 5.30 -26.43 -8.04
N LYS A 32 4.15 -26.11 -8.65
CA LYS A 32 4.09 -25.25 -9.84
C LYS A 32 4.16 -23.79 -9.42
N TYR A 33 5.35 -23.34 -9.02
CA TYR A 33 5.60 -21.99 -8.54
C TYR A 33 6.35 -21.15 -9.59
N GLU A 34 6.11 -19.86 -9.55
CA GLU A 34 7.00 -18.85 -10.09
C GLU A 34 8.06 -18.54 -9.01
N TRP A 35 9.24 -19.09 -9.19
CA TRP A 35 10.28 -19.06 -8.15
C TRP A 35 10.90 -17.67 -8.00
N GLN A 36 11.16 -17.25 -6.77
CA GLN A 36 11.97 -16.08 -6.49
C GLN A 36 13.38 -16.25 -7.07
N LYS A 37 13.94 -17.45 -6.86
CA LYS A 37 15.26 -17.81 -7.33
C LYS A 37 15.30 -19.29 -7.69
N HIS A 38 16.07 -19.60 -8.73
CA HIS A 38 16.44 -20.96 -9.09
C HIS A 38 17.91 -20.97 -9.51
N ALA A 39 18.67 -21.93 -9.04
CA ALA A 39 20.05 -22.14 -9.45
C ALA A 39 20.39 -23.63 -9.46
N SER A 40 21.29 -24.03 -10.37
CA SER A 40 21.85 -25.36 -10.47
C SER A 40 23.30 -25.36 -10.01
N PHE A 41 23.67 -26.26 -9.11
CA PHE A 41 25.00 -26.33 -8.55
C PHE A 41 25.73 -27.60 -8.95
N PRO A 42 27.03 -27.54 -9.23
CA PRO A 42 27.80 -26.29 -9.37
C PRO A 42 27.37 -25.51 -10.60
N ASP A 43 27.37 -24.21 -10.48
CA ASP A 43 27.14 -23.27 -11.58
C ASP A 43 28.49 -22.84 -12.16
N TRP A 44 28.70 -23.07 -13.47
CA TRP A 44 29.93 -22.77 -14.15
C TRP A 44 29.89 -21.36 -14.74
N LEU A 45 30.59 -20.42 -14.13
CA LEU A 45 30.61 -19.01 -14.53
C LEU A 45 31.39 -18.73 -15.83
N GLY A 46 31.98 -19.71 -16.43
CA GLY A 46 32.71 -19.56 -17.67
C GLY A 46 34.17 -19.99 -17.58
N ARG A 47 34.82 -20.04 -18.74
CA ARG A 47 36.21 -20.43 -18.90
C ARG A 47 36.99 -19.17 -19.25
N THR A 48 37.87 -18.76 -18.35
CA THR A 48 38.90 -17.77 -18.65
C THR A 48 40.26 -18.48 -18.49
N ASP A 49 41.03 -18.52 -19.56
CA ASP A 49 42.43 -18.97 -19.56
C ASP A 49 42.69 -20.32 -18.86
N ASP A 50 42.04 -21.38 -19.27
CA ASP A 50 42.16 -22.73 -18.71
C ASP A 50 41.74 -22.93 -17.24
N THR A 51 41.28 -21.86 -16.58
CA THR A 51 40.70 -21.95 -15.25
C THR A 51 39.16 -21.95 -15.32
N LEU A 52 38.54 -22.94 -14.67
CA LEU A 52 37.10 -23.01 -14.48
C LEU A 52 36.73 -22.29 -13.20
N ALA A 53 36.07 -21.15 -13.33
CA ALA A 53 35.44 -20.50 -12.19
C ALA A 53 34.07 -21.17 -11.91
N MET A 54 33.88 -21.63 -10.69
CA MET A 54 32.67 -22.31 -10.26
C MET A 54 31.95 -21.45 -9.23
N ASN A 55 30.67 -21.14 -9.50
CA ASN A 55 29.82 -20.47 -8.52
C ASN A 55 29.01 -21.54 -7.75
N ASN A 56 29.16 -21.56 -6.45
CA ASN A 56 28.44 -22.42 -5.53
C ASN A 56 27.50 -21.66 -4.60
N MET A 57 27.23 -20.41 -4.88
CA MET A 57 26.46 -19.54 -4.01
C MET A 57 25.26 -18.94 -4.74
N MET A 58 24.18 -18.74 -4.00
CA MET A 58 23.03 -17.94 -4.45
C MET A 58 22.49 -17.10 -3.31
N SER A 59 21.93 -15.93 -3.64
CA SER A 59 21.30 -15.06 -2.67
C SER A 59 19.82 -14.84 -3.00
N PHE A 60 19.00 -14.76 -1.96
CA PHE A 60 17.55 -14.58 -2.05
C PHE A 60 17.04 -13.86 -0.81
N MET A 61 15.79 -13.37 -0.88
CA MET A 61 15.13 -12.64 0.19
C MET A 61 14.29 -13.58 1.06
N PHE A 62 14.50 -13.54 2.37
CA PHE A 62 13.62 -14.14 3.36
C PHE A 62 13.62 -13.31 4.64
N TRP A 63 12.81 -13.74 5.61
CA TRP A 63 12.73 -13.17 6.95
C TRP A 63 13.22 -14.18 7.97
N HIS A 64 13.78 -13.73 9.10
CA HIS A 64 14.22 -14.62 10.16
C HIS A 64 13.07 -15.53 10.64
N GLY A 65 13.38 -16.75 11.02
CA GLY A 65 12.44 -17.72 11.56
C GLY A 65 11.39 -18.22 10.58
N GLN A 66 11.56 -17.98 9.26
CA GLN A 66 10.72 -18.57 8.24
C GLN A 66 11.53 -18.92 6.99
N GLY A 67 11.03 -19.86 6.23
CA GLY A 67 11.55 -20.19 4.91
C GLY A 67 11.62 -21.68 4.65
N LYS A 68 11.22 -22.03 3.43
CA LYS A 68 11.34 -23.35 2.85
C LYS A 68 11.96 -23.22 1.48
N ILE A 69 12.83 -24.15 1.14
CA ILE A 69 13.40 -24.28 -0.21
C ILE A 69 13.12 -25.68 -0.73
N TYR A 70 13.21 -25.84 -2.05
CA TYR A 70 13.08 -27.14 -2.69
C TYR A 70 14.39 -27.51 -3.34
N LEU A 71 14.79 -28.77 -3.19
CA LEU A 71 16.00 -29.33 -3.74
C LEU A 71 15.64 -30.42 -4.74
N ARG A 72 16.28 -30.40 -5.90
CA ARG A 72 16.32 -31.58 -6.79
C ARG A 72 17.73 -32.08 -6.84
N VAL A 73 17.95 -33.30 -6.38
CA VAL A 73 19.25 -33.94 -6.35
C VAL A 73 19.40 -34.87 -7.54
N SER A 74 20.46 -34.70 -8.35
CA SER A 74 20.76 -35.55 -9.50
C SER A 74 20.99 -37.00 -9.08
N SER A 75 20.56 -37.97 -9.89
CA SER A 75 20.88 -39.39 -9.69
C SER A 75 22.39 -39.70 -9.70
N ARG A 76 23.20 -38.78 -10.21
CA ARG A 76 24.68 -38.89 -10.24
C ARG A 76 25.36 -38.33 -8.99
N ALA A 77 24.68 -37.47 -8.22
CA ALA A 77 25.22 -36.90 -6.98
C ALA A 77 24.99 -37.89 -5.82
N LYS A 78 26.02 -38.25 -5.11
CA LYS A 78 25.95 -39.18 -3.96
C LYS A 78 25.86 -38.42 -2.63
N SER A 79 26.52 -37.27 -2.56
CA SER A 79 26.48 -36.39 -1.37
C SER A 79 26.79 -34.95 -1.73
N PHE A 80 26.40 -34.06 -0.88
CA PHE A 80 26.72 -32.63 -0.92
C PHE A 80 26.57 -32.03 0.49
N ARG A 81 27.08 -30.81 0.69
CA ARG A 81 26.83 -30.01 1.89
C ARG A 81 26.09 -28.72 1.54
N LEU A 82 25.15 -28.36 2.37
CA LEU A 82 24.34 -27.16 2.24
C LEU A 82 24.58 -26.25 3.45
N TYR A 83 24.81 -24.98 3.20
CA TYR A 83 24.97 -23.97 4.23
C TYR A 83 24.05 -22.79 3.91
N LEU A 84 23.40 -22.24 4.93
CA LEU A 84 22.65 -20.99 4.83
C LEU A 84 23.24 -19.99 5.84
N ASN A 85 23.67 -18.83 5.36
CA ASN A 85 24.30 -17.79 6.18
C ASN A 85 25.46 -18.32 7.05
N GLY A 86 26.19 -19.33 6.54
CA GLY A 86 27.27 -20.00 7.25
C GLY A 86 26.83 -21.14 8.17
N THR A 87 25.54 -21.29 8.44
CA THR A 87 24.98 -22.40 9.25
C THR A 87 24.83 -23.65 8.40
N SER A 88 25.32 -24.79 8.87
CA SER A 88 25.18 -26.07 8.17
C SER A 88 23.74 -26.59 8.25
N ILE A 89 23.20 -26.99 7.11
CA ILE A 89 21.90 -27.65 7.00
C ILE A 89 22.18 -29.16 6.86
N ASP A 90 21.50 -29.98 7.66
CA ASP A 90 21.67 -31.45 7.54
C ASP A 90 21.07 -31.95 6.21
N THR A 91 21.91 -32.54 5.39
CA THR A 91 21.53 -33.11 4.08
C THR A 91 21.57 -34.63 4.07
N SER A 92 21.72 -35.30 5.22
CA SER A 92 21.85 -36.75 5.33
C SER A 92 20.68 -37.54 4.73
N HIS A 93 19.49 -36.96 4.73
CA HIS A 93 18.25 -37.51 4.16
C HIS A 93 18.03 -37.17 2.68
N ALA A 94 18.87 -36.34 2.07
CA ALA A 94 18.74 -35.94 0.67
C ALA A 94 19.45 -36.94 -0.25
N LEU A 95 18.70 -37.93 -0.69
CA LEU A 95 19.23 -39.04 -1.51
C LEU A 95 19.33 -38.68 -2.99
N ALA A 96 20.26 -39.36 -3.69
CA ALA A 96 20.44 -39.21 -5.12
C ALA A 96 19.16 -39.51 -5.91
N GLY A 97 18.86 -38.66 -6.92
CA GLY A 97 17.67 -38.78 -7.77
C GLY A 97 16.35 -38.34 -7.10
N GLY A 98 16.41 -37.65 -5.94
CA GLY A 98 15.24 -37.23 -5.18
C GLY A 98 14.86 -35.78 -5.39
N ILE A 99 13.65 -35.46 -4.95
CA ILE A 99 13.15 -34.07 -4.79
C ILE A 99 12.75 -33.91 -3.32
N TYR A 100 13.15 -32.80 -2.73
CA TYR A 100 13.01 -32.56 -1.30
C TYR A 100 12.50 -31.16 -1.01
N GLU A 101 11.70 -31.01 0.03
CA GLU A 101 11.42 -29.75 0.72
C GLU A 101 12.38 -29.68 1.93
N ALA A 102 13.07 -28.55 2.07
CA ALA A 102 13.95 -28.28 3.20
C ALA A 102 13.44 -27.05 3.96
N ASP A 103 13.13 -27.24 5.23
CA ASP A 103 12.85 -26.13 6.15
C ASP A 103 14.18 -25.49 6.55
N ILE A 104 14.34 -24.21 6.22
CA ILE A 104 15.53 -23.42 6.49
C ILE A 104 15.29 -22.32 7.53
N SER A 105 14.11 -22.30 8.14
CA SER A 105 13.64 -21.23 9.03
C SER A 105 14.61 -20.93 10.18
N SER A 106 15.24 -21.95 10.76
CA SER A 106 16.19 -21.79 11.86
C SER A 106 17.52 -21.10 11.49
N ALA A 107 17.83 -20.96 10.19
CA ALA A 107 19.07 -20.37 9.69
C ALA A 107 18.84 -19.10 8.85
N THR A 108 17.59 -18.68 8.66
CA THR A 108 17.26 -17.45 7.93
C THR A 108 17.49 -16.19 8.77
N VAL A 109 17.83 -15.10 8.08
CA VAL A 109 17.94 -13.75 8.63
C VAL A 109 17.02 -12.80 7.86
N ASP A 110 16.75 -11.63 8.42
CA ASP A 110 15.95 -10.60 7.73
C ASP A 110 16.69 -10.06 6.52
N GLY A 111 16.01 -10.06 5.38
CA GLY A 111 16.54 -9.54 4.12
C GLY A 111 17.28 -10.59 3.29
N ILE A 112 18.50 -10.27 2.89
CA ILE A 112 19.27 -11.13 1.98
C ILE A 112 19.89 -12.30 2.73
N ASN A 113 19.54 -13.49 2.29
CA ASN A 113 20.10 -14.76 2.75
C ASN A 113 21.01 -15.34 1.66
N THR A 114 22.13 -15.93 2.06
CA THR A 114 23.10 -16.55 1.14
C THR A 114 23.21 -18.04 1.40
N LEU A 115 22.86 -18.80 0.37
CA LEU A 115 22.97 -20.27 0.38
C LEU A 115 24.26 -20.66 -0.34
N HIS A 116 24.96 -21.64 0.24
CA HIS A 116 26.17 -22.19 -0.32
C HIS A 116 26.07 -23.73 -0.41
N VAL A 117 26.33 -24.28 -1.60
CA VAL A 117 26.40 -25.73 -1.85
C VAL A 117 27.86 -26.10 -2.06
N SER A 118 28.36 -27.08 -1.33
CA SER A 118 29.75 -27.51 -1.43
C SER A 118 29.92 -29.03 -1.28
N ARG A 119 31.15 -29.52 -1.48
CA ARG A 119 31.55 -30.95 -1.35
C ARG A 119 30.60 -31.89 -2.07
N ILE A 120 30.28 -31.54 -3.32
CA ILE A 120 29.47 -32.39 -4.19
C ILE A 120 30.30 -33.59 -4.62
N GLU A 121 29.80 -34.78 -4.40
CA GLU A 121 30.47 -36.04 -4.81
C GLU A 121 29.56 -36.90 -5.69
N PRO A 122 30.15 -37.58 -6.72
CA PRO A 122 31.54 -37.45 -7.15
C PRO A 122 31.83 -36.08 -7.77
N TYR A 123 33.09 -35.64 -7.69
CA TYR A 123 33.54 -34.40 -8.30
C TYR A 123 33.21 -34.34 -9.80
N GLY A 124 32.84 -33.20 -10.31
CA GLY A 124 32.58 -32.97 -11.74
C GLY A 124 31.14 -33.25 -12.20
N VAL A 125 30.25 -33.66 -11.32
CA VAL A 125 28.80 -33.79 -11.66
C VAL A 125 28.22 -32.40 -11.91
N LYS A 126 27.79 -32.15 -13.16
CA LYS A 126 27.05 -30.91 -13.50
C LYS A 126 25.63 -31.00 -12.96
N ASN A 127 25.11 -29.85 -12.52
CA ASN A 127 23.75 -29.73 -12.00
C ASN A 127 23.43 -30.80 -10.95
N ALA A 128 24.39 -31.00 -10.05
CA ALA A 128 24.26 -32.04 -9.03
C ALA A 128 23.11 -31.77 -8.08
N VAL A 129 22.91 -30.51 -7.74
CA VAL A 129 21.82 -30.03 -6.87
C VAL A 129 21.21 -28.80 -7.52
N GLU A 130 19.93 -28.86 -7.79
CA GLU A 130 19.14 -27.67 -8.15
C GLU A 130 18.39 -27.18 -6.91
N VAL A 131 18.44 -25.87 -6.69
CA VAL A 131 17.77 -25.21 -5.57
C VAL A 131 16.70 -24.26 -6.09
N TYR A 132 15.50 -24.37 -5.55
CA TYR A 132 14.33 -23.56 -5.90
C TYR A 132 13.83 -22.85 -4.65
N VAL A 133 13.73 -21.54 -4.72
CA VAL A 133 13.34 -20.67 -3.60
C VAL A 133 12.02 -19.98 -3.93
N PRO A 134 10.95 -20.22 -3.15
CA PRO A 134 9.69 -19.46 -3.29
C PRO A 134 9.86 -18.05 -2.74
N TYR A 135 8.84 -17.20 -2.93
CA TYR A 135 8.76 -15.92 -2.24
C TYR A 135 8.37 -16.12 -0.78
N PRO A 136 8.83 -15.24 0.14
CA PRO A 136 8.36 -15.27 1.52
C PRO A 136 6.86 -14.95 1.60
N VAL A 137 6.23 -15.41 2.67
CA VAL A 137 4.83 -15.12 3.01
C VAL A 137 4.75 -14.36 4.31
N VAL A 138 3.63 -13.69 4.57
CA VAL A 138 3.36 -13.11 5.88
C VAL A 138 2.88 -14.20 6.83
N ILE A 139 3.51 -14.27 8.00
CA ILE A 139 3.10 -15.15 9.10
C ILE A 139 2.67 -14.32 10.29
N GLU A 140 1.97 -14.93 11.24
CA GLU A 140 1.69 -14.30 12.53
C GLU A 140 2.99 -14.14 13.33
N GLY A 141 3.12 -13.04 14.06
CA GLY A 141 4.25 -12.74 14.92
C GLY A 141 3.87 -11.92 16.12
N SER A 142 4.78 -11.80 17.08
CA SER A 142 4.59 -10.92 18.21
C SER A 142 5.38 -9.61 18.02
N PRO A 143 4.88 -8.49 18.56
CA PRO A 143 5.63 -7.24 18.54
C PRO A 143 7.00 -7.36 19.21
N GLN A 144 7.10 -8.17 20.26
CA GLN A 144 8.31 -8.38 21.04
C GLN A 144 9.41 -9.05 20.23
N ASP A 145 9.06 -9.99 19.33
CA ASP A 145 10.01 -10.65 18.42
C ASP A 145 10.68 -9.64 17.47
N GLU A 146 10.01 -8.52 17.22
CA GLU A 146 10.49 -7.42 16.39
C GLU A 146 11.04 -6.23 17.20
N GLY A 147 11.26 -6.41 18.50
CA GLY A 147 11.82 -5.39 19.38
C GLY A 147 10.87 -4.23 19.70
N ILE A 148 9.55 -4.44 19.54
CA ILE A 148 8.54 -3.41 19.77
C ILE A 148 7.92 -3.59 21.15
N SER A 149 7.91 -2.52 21.95
CA SER A 149 7.37 -2.58 23.29
C SER A 149 5.84 -2.62 23.30
N SER A 150 5.27 -3.41 24.20
CA SER A 150 3.83 -3.43 24.45
C SER A 150 3.30 -2.07 24.90
N GLU A 151 4.13 -1.27 25.58
CA GLU A 151 3.78 0.08 26.01
C GLU A 151 3.58 1.01 24.81
N SER A 152 4.45 0.94 23.80
CA SER A 152 4.31 1.72 22.56
C SER A 152 3.01 1.41 21.83
N LEU A 153 2.64 0.14 21.72
CA LEU A 153 1.38 -0.27 21.09
C LEU A 153 0.16 0.11 21.94
N ALA A 154 0.26 0.02 23.26
CA ALA A 154 -0.80 0.46 24.17
C ALA A 154 -1.03 1.98 24.04
N LEU A 155 0.02 2.76 23.83
CA LEU A 155 -0.10 4.20 23.58
C LEU A 155 -0.82 4.50 22.29
N ILE A 156 -0.50 3.80 21.17
CA ILE A 156 -1.22 3.93 19.90
C ILE A 156 -2.70 3.61 20.10
N SER A 157 -2.98 2.46 20.72
CA SER A 157 -4.35 2.04 21.02
C SER A 157 -5.09 3.05 21.90
N GLY A 158 -4.41 3.63 22.88
CA GLY A 158 -4.95 4.67 23.75
C GLY A 158 -5.31 5.95 22.99
N ILE A 159 -4.48 6.39 22.05
CA ILE A 159 -4.74 7.56 21.19
C ILE A 159 -5.97 7.33 20.32
N ILE A 160 -6.03 6.18 19.63
CA ILE A 160 -7.17 5.84 18.77
C ILE A 160 -8.45 5.72 19.60
N SER A 161 -8.40 5.03 20.75
CA SER A 161 -9.55 4.87 21.66
C SER A 161 -10.04 6.21 22.18
N SER A 162 -9.12 7.14 22.48
CA SER A 162 -9.49 8.51 22.86
C SER A 162 -10.23 9.24 21.75
N ASP A 163 -9.77 9.16 20.50
CA ASP A 163 -10.46 9.78 19.37
C ASP A 163 -11.87 9.19 19.18
N ILE A 164 -12.02 7.87 19.31
CA ILE A 164 -13.33 7.19 19.26
C ILE A 164 -14.25 7.66 20.38
N ALA A 165 -13.75 7.74 21.61
CA ALA A 165 -14.53 8.21 22.76
C ALA A 165 -15.02 9.67 22.60
N HIS A 166 -14.34 10.47 21.79
CA HIS A 166 -14.68 11.86 21.52
C HIS A 166 -15.43 12.05 20.18
N GLY A 167 -15.98 10.98 19.60
CA GLY A 167 -16.89 11.03 18.45
C GLY A 167 -16.26 10.74 17.10
N PHE A 168 -15.02 10.23 17.06
CA PHE A 168 -14.47 9.65 15.83
C PHE A 168 -15.14 8.29 15.58
N PRO A 169 -15.48 7.94 14.33
CA PRO A 169 -16.39 6.79 14.11
C PRO A 169 -15.72 5.43 14.38
N SER A 170 -14.67 5.12 13.63
CA SER A 170 -13.97 3.83 13.78
C SER A 170 -12.59 3.84 13.10
N ALA A 171 -11.77 2.86 13.47
CA ALA A 171 -10.47 2.63 12.86
C ALA A 171 -10.11 1.14 12.82
N GLN A 172 -9.27 0.77 11.85
CA GLN A 172 -8.50 -0.48 11.82
C GLN A 172 -7.04 -0.16 11.60
N LEU A 173 -6.15 -0.94 12.21
CA LEU A 173 -4.70 -0.83 12.02
C LEU A 173 -4.09 -2.21 11.90
N ALA A 174 -3.32 -2.44 10.83
CA ALA A 174 -2.49 -3.63 10.67
C ALA A 174 -1.04 -3.22 10.40
N ILE A 175 -0.10 -3.88 11.09
CA ILE A 175 1.33 -3.63 10.99
C ILE A 175 2.04 -4.94 10.67
N ILE A 176 2.79 -4.95 9.57
CA ILE A 176 3.69 -6.04 9.21
C ILE A 176 5.12 -5.53 9.29
N ARG A 177 5.98 -6.26 9.99
CA ARG A 177 7.43 -6.03 10.01
C ARG A 177 8.16 -7.34 9.79
N ASN A 178 9.20 -7.32 8.95
CA ASN A 178 10.00 -8.48 8.62
C ASN A 178 9.15 -9.73 8.26
N GLY A 179 8.07 -9.51 7.45
CA GLY A 179 7.16 -10.56 7.03
C GLY A 179 6.27 -11.14 8.14
N ARG A 180 6.14 -10.47 9.29
CA ARG A 180 5.28 -10.86 10.40
C ARG A 180 4.17 -9.85 10.62
N LEU A 181 2.93 -10.34 10.70
CA LEU A 181 1.80 -9.53 11.17
C LEU A 181 1.93 -9.40 12.70
N ILE A 182 2.50 -8.28 13.15
CA ILE A 182 2.85 -8.06 14.55
C ILE A 182 1.79 -7.31 15.34
N TYR A 183 0.88 -6.65 14.64
CA TYR A 183 -0.23 -5.94 15.26
C TYR A 183 -1.40 -5.86 14.30
N SER A 184 -2.58 -6.17 14.80
CA SER A 184 -3.85 -5.95 14.12
C SER A 184 -4.95 -5.69 15.14
N ASN A 185 -5.65 -4.56 14.99
CA ASN A 185 -6.72 -4.18 15.89
C ASN A 185 -7.77 -3.30 15.21
N ALA A 186 -8.95 -3.22 15.83
CA ALA A 186 -10.10 -2.46 15.36
C ALA A 186 -10.79 -1.75 16.52
N TRP A 187 -11.31 -0.54 16.27
CA TRP A 187 -11.96 0.31 17.28
C TRP A 187 -13.20 0.98 16.71
N GLY A 188 -14.21 1.20 17.56
CA GLY A 188 -15.42 1.93 17.21
C GLY A 188 -16.53 1.05 16.65
N LYS A 189 -17.43 1.66 15.89
CA LYS A 189 -18.62 1.03 15.30
C LYS A 189 -18.67 1.23 13.80
N THR A 190 -19.38 0.33 13.09
CA THR A 190 -19.51 0.41 11.63
C THR A 190 -20.29 1.66 11.19
N ASP A 191 -21.17 2.20 12.02
CA ASP A 191 -21.91 3.45 11.78
C ASP A 191 -22.04 4.24 13.07
N SER A 192 -21.43 5.40 13.13
CA SER A 192 -21.44 6.27 14.32
C SER A 192 -22.80 6.93 14.56
N ALA A 193 -23.63 7.07 13.52
CA ALA A 193 -24.96 7.65 13.63
C ALA A 193 -26.00 6.68 14.20
N ASN A 194 -25.71 5.37 14.16
CA ASN A 194 -26.60 4.34 14.68
C ASN A 194 -26.02 3.72 15.98
N PRO A 195 -26.62 4.00 17.15
CA PRO A 195 -26.15 3.46 18.42
C PRO A 195 -26.20 1.93 18.49
N ASN A 196 -27.00 1.28 17.65
CA ASN A 196 -27.16 -0.17 17.60
C ASN A 196 -26.27 -0.83 16.52
N SER A 197 -25.46 -0.06 15.79
CA SER A 197 -24.59 -0.63 14.77
C SER A 197 -23.54 -1.57 15.38
N PRO A 198 -23.11 -2.61 14.65
CA PRO A 198 -22.07 -3.52 15.10
C PRO A 198 -20.77 -2.79 15.41
N LYS A 199 -19.95 -3.35 16.30
CA LYS A 199 -18.55 -2.94 16.46
C LYS A 199 -17.78 -3.32 15.20
N VAL A 200 -16.80 -2.49 14.84
CA VAL A 200 -15.81 -2.86 13.84
C VAL A 200 -14.98 -4.03 14.34
N THR A 201 -14.68 -4.94 13.44
CA THR A 201 -13.77 -6.07 13.66
C THR A 201 -12.59 -5.97 12.70
N ARG A 202 -11.62 -6.87 12.83
CA ARG A 202 -10.50 -7.01 11.89
C ARG A 202 -10.95 -7.40 10.47
N GLU A 203 -12.17 -7.91 10.32
CA GLU A 203 -12.78 -8.34 9.05
C GLU A 203 -13.61 -7.25 8.38
N THR A 204 -13.96 -6.18 9.09
CA THR A 204 -14.81 -5.11 8.56
C THR A 204 -14.16 -4.45 7.33
N LEU A 205 -14.94 -4.29 6.26
CA LEU A 205 -14.50 -3.66 5.03
C LEU A 205 -14.63 -2.13 5.12
N TYR A 206 -13.61 -1.43 4.67
CA TYR A 206 -13.59 0.02 4.52
C TYR A 206 -13.54 0.42 3.05
N ASP A 207 -14.24 1.47 2.68
CA ASP A 207 -14.04 2.13 1.37
C ASP A 207 -12.67 2.81 1.37
N LEU A 208 -11.78 2.32 0.53
CA LEU A 208 -10.39 2.77 0.47
C LEU A 208 -10.19 4.08 -0.28
N ALA A 209 -11.23 4.60 -0.92
CA ALA A 209 -11.15 5.81 -1.74
C ALA A 209 -9.90 5.79 -2.65
N SER A 210 -9.08 6.85 -2.62
CA SER A 210 -7.91 6.96 -3.50
C SER A 210 -6.76 5.98 -3.22
N VAL A 211 -6.74 5.27 -2.09
CA VAL A 211 -5.84 4.14 -1.90
C VAL A 211 -6.10 3.06 -2.96
N SER A 212 -7.31 3.00 -3.52
CA SER A 212 -7.61 2.17 -4.68
C SER A 212 -6.64 2.39 -5.84
N LYS A 213 -6.18 3.62 -6.10
CA LYS A 213 -5.25 3.92 -7.20
C LYS A 213 -4.01 3.04 -7.16
N VAL A 214 -3.42 2.93 -5.97
CA VAL A 214 -2.16 2.20 -5.80
C VAL A 214 -2.35 0.69 -5.68
N LEU A 215 -3.46 0.22 -5.10
CA LEU A 215 -3.73 -1.20 -4.93
C LEU A 215 -4.40 -1.86 -6.14
N THR A 216 -4.85 -1.07 -7.12
CA THR A 216 -5.55 -1.57 -8.31
C THR A 216 -4.77 -1.30 -9.60
N VAL A 217 -4.97 -0.14 -10.22
CA VAL A 217 -4.32 0.20 -11.50
C VAL A 217 -2.80 0.18 -11.39
N ASN A 218 -2.24 0.70 -10.31
CA ASN A 218 -0.78 0.71 -10.15
C ASN A 218 -0.24 -0.73 -10.06
N TYR A 219 -0.85 -1.60 -9.27
CA TYR A 219 -0.49 -3.03 -9.20
C TYR A 219 -0.63 -3.72 -10.56
N ALA A 220 -1.74 -3.47 -11.27
CA ALA A 220 -1.97 -4.05 -12.59
C ALA A 220 -0.91 -3.59 -13.60
N VAL A 221 -0.60 -2.30 -13.65
CA VAL A 221 0.41 -1.74 -14.56
C VAL A 221 1.81 -2.28 -14.21
N GLN A 222 2.20 -2.31 -12.91
CA GLN A 222 3.47 -2.89 -12.49
C GLN A 222 3.61 -4.35 -12.91
N LYS A 223 2.53 -5.15 -12.78
CA LYS A 223 2.52 -6.55 -13.23
C LYS A 223 2.68 -6.65 -14.74
N LEU A 224 1.94 -5.84 -15.51
CA LEU A 224 2.04 -5.82 -16.97
C LEU A 224 3.43 -5.42 -17.45
N VAL A 225 4.07 -4.46 -16.79
CA VAL A 225 5.46 -4.05 -17.09
C VAL A 225 6.44 -5.18 -16.72
N THR A 226 6.26 -5.82 -15.56
CA THR A 226 7.07 -6.97 -15.13
C THR A 226 6.99 -8.12 -16.12
N ASP A 227 5.80 -8.38 -16.68
CA ASP A 227 5.55 -9.47 -17.63
C ASP A 227 5.93 -9.10 -19.08
N GLY A 228 6.43 -7.89 -19.31
CA GLY A 228 6.78 -7.38 -20.65
C GLY A 228 5.57 -7.15 -21.56
N LYS A 229 4.36 -7.06 -20.99
CA LYS A 229 3.11 -6.83 -21.74
C LYS A 229 2.79 -5.35 -21.93
N LEU A 230 3.45 -4.47 -21.20
CA LEU A 230 3.29 -3.03 -21.30
C LEU A 230 4.65 -2.35 -21.06
N ASP A 231 5.00 -1.42 -21.93
CA ASP A 231 6.07 -0.45 -21.66
C ASP A 231 5.44 0.73 -20.90
N ILE A 232 6.04 1.12 -19.78
CA ILE A 232 5.56 2.26 -18.98
C ILE A 232 5.58 3.58 -19.77
N ASP A 233 6.45 3.70 -20.74
CA ASP A 233 6.56 4.86 -21.64
C ASP A 233 5.79 4.69 -22.95
N ALA A 234 4.99 3.61 -23.11
CA ALA A 234 4.05 3.47 -24.19
C ALA A 234 3.04 4.62 -24.21
N ARG A 235 2.73 5.11 -25.41
CA ARG A 235 1.75 6.19 -25.54
C ARG A 235 0.32 5.67 -25.35
N ILE A 236 -0.49 6.45 -24.68
CA ILE A 236 -1.94 6.16 -24.52
C ILE A 236 -2.62 6.02 -25.89
N ALA A 237 -2.16 6.80 -26.88
CA ALA A 237 -2.64 6.72 -28.25
C ALA A 237 -2.34 5.37 -28.93
N ASP A 238 -1.29 4.67 -28.55
CA ASP A 238 -0.98 3.33 -29.08
C ASP A 238 -1.93 2.25 -28.51
N ILE A 239 -2.49 2.49 -27.31
CA ILE A 239 -3.47 1.60 -26.68
C ILE A 239 -4.88 1.80 -27.27
N PHE A 240 -5.32 3.05 -27.41
CA PHE A 240 -6.71 3.38 -27.79
C PHE A 240 -6.87 3.82 -29.25
N GLY A 241 -5.79 4.20 -29.91
CA GLY A 241 -5.83 4.58 -31.33
C GLY A 241 -6.54 5.90 -31.62
N ARG A 242 -7.24 5.94 -32.76
CA ARG A 242 -7.93 7.14 -33.23
C ARG A 242 -9.03 7.63 -32.32
N GLU A 243 -9.71 6.74 -31.60
CA GLU A 243 -10.78 7.11 -30.66
C GLU A 243 -10.27 8.11 -29.61
N PHE A 244 -9.04 7.90 -29.11
CA PHE A 244 -8.39 8.80 -28.16
C PHE A 244 -7.96 10.14 -28.80
N LEU A 245 -7.56 10.12 -30.07
CA LEU A 245 -6.95 11.28 -30.72
C LEU A 245 -7.97 12.23 -31.36
N ASP A 246 -9.04 11.70 -31.93
CA ASP A 246 -9.89 12.43 -32.89
C ASP A 246 -11.23 12.90 -32.29
N GLY A 247 -11.66 12.30 -31.17
CA GLY A 247 -12.98 12.54 -30.60
C GLY A 247 -13.08 13.73 -29.63
N THR A 248 -11.98 14.49 -29.38
CA THR A 248 -11.95 15.49 -28.31
C THR A 248 -12.93 16.63 -28.56
N ILE A 249 -13.80 16.90 -27.58
CA ILE A 249 -14.76 18.00 -27.65
C ILE A 249 -14.10 19.35 -27.37
N LYS A 250 -14.81 20.45 -27.67
CA LYS A 250 -14.47 21.77 -27.17
C LYS A 250 -15.04 21.93 -25.76
N ALA A 251 -14.21 22.39 -24.81
CA ALA A 251 -14.66 22.72 -23.46
C ALA A 251 -14.14 24.10 -23.05
N PRO A 252 -14.89 24.86 -22.23
CA PRO A 252 -14.51 26.23 -21.84
C PRO A 252 -13.15 26.33 -21.14
N TYR A 253 -12.74 25.29 -20.41
CA TYR A 253 -11.45 25.25 -19.71
C TYR A 253 -10.26 24.92 -20.61
N ALA A 254 -10.49 24.45 -21.83
CA ALA A 254 -9.46 23.98 -22.75
C ALA A 254 -9.26 25.01 -23.89
N THR A 255 -8.18 25.79 -23.82
CA THR A 255 -7.91 26.90 -24.76
C THR A 255 -7.10 26.47 -25.99
N ALA A 256 -6.53 25.27 -25.99
CA ALA A 256 -5.73 24.77 -27.11
C ALA A 256 -6.57 24.51 -28.37
N SER A 257 -5.99 24.80 -29.55
CA SER A 257 -6.62 24.45 -30.83
C SER A 257 -6.79 22.92 -30.96
N ALA A 258 -7.73 22.47 -31.79
CA ALA A 258 -7.91 21.03 -32.05
C ALA A 258 -6.61 20.35 -32.53
N LYS A 259 -5.80 21.03 -33.36
CA LYS A 259 -4.50 20.54 -33.81
C LYS A 259 -3.53 20.39 -32.65
N THR A 260 -3.44 21.39 -31.78
CA THR A 260 -2.58 21.38 -30.60
C THR A 260 -3.05 20.30 -29.62
N MET A 261 -4.35 20.18 -29.36
CA MET A 261 -4.93 19.18 -28.47
C MET A 261 -4.62 17.76 -28.96
N ARG A 262 -4.76 17.51 -30.25
CA ARG A 262 -4.39 16.22 -30.85
C ARG A 262 -2.88 15.93 -30.67
N ALA A 263 -2.01 16.94 -30.88
CA ALA A 263 -0.57 16.80 -30.68
C ALA A 263 -0.24 16.49 -29.20
N TRP A 264 -0.88 17.17 -28.26
CA TRP A 264 -0.74 16.88 -26.84
C TRP A 264 -1.16 15.45 -26.49
N LYS A 265 -2.37 15.04 -26.87
CA LYS A 265 -2.86 13.69 -26.62
C LYS A 265 -1.97 12.61 -27.25
N SER A 266 -1.42 12.85 -28.44
CA SER A 266 -0.53 11.88 -29.09
C SER A 266 0.81 11.68 -28.37
N SER A 267 1.19 12.60 -27.48
CA SER A 267 2.46 12.55 -26.74
C SER A 267 2.36 11.96 -25.32
N ILE A 268 1.14 11.77 -24.80
CA ILE A 268 0.92 11.29 -23.44
C ILE A 268 1.35 9.83 -23.34
N THR A 269 2.19 9.51 -22.33
CA THR A 269 2.58 8.14 -21.99
C THR A 269 1.78 7.61 -20.79
N VAL A 270 1.81 6.30 -20.57
CA VAL A 270 1.26 5.67 -19.36
C VAL A 270 1.90 6.27 -18.11
N ARG A 271 3.21 6.49 -18.11
CA ARG A 271 3.94 7.17 -17.02
C ARG A 271 3.38 8.56 -16.74
N ASP A 272 3.14 9.37 -17.76
CA ASP A 272 2.58 10.71 -17.57
C ASP A 272 1.23 10.67 -16.86
N VAL A 273 0.36 9.73 -17.25
CA VAL A 273 -0.97 9.56 -16.64
C VAL A 273 -0.82 9.09 -15.18
N MET A 274 0.02 8.10 -14.92
CA MET A 274 0.24 7.58 -13.56
C MET A 274 0.84 8.63 -12.61
N CYS A 275 1.63 9.55 -13.13
CA CYS A 275 2.26 10.63 -12.35
C CYS A 275 1.40 11.92 -12.32
N HIS A 276 0.16 11.91 -12.80
CA HIS A 276 -0.72 13.09 -12.87
C HIS A 276 -0.13 14.26 -13.67
N ARG A 277 0.57 13.94 -14.76
CA ARG A 277 1.24 14.90 -15.64
C ARG A 277 0.67 14.90 -17.08
N ALA A 278 -0.42 14.16 -17.29
CA ALA A 278 -1.07 14.05 -18.59
C ALA A 278 -1.78 15.34 -19.04
N GLY A 279 -2.17 16.19 -18.09
CA GLY A 279 -2.84 17.45 -18.41
C GLY A 279 -4.37 17.43 -18.25
N TYR A 280 -4.95 16.36 -17.76
CA TYR A 280 -6.38 16.31 -17.46
C TYR A 280 -6.77 17.22 -16.29
N PRO A 281 -8.01 17.73 -16.27
CA PRO A 281 -8.54 18.41 -15.09
C PRO A 281 -8.61 17.45 -13.89
N PRO A 282 -8.62 17.96 -12.65
CA PRO A 282 -8.66 17.14 -11.43
C PRO A 282 -9.82 16.15 -11.41
N GLU A 283 -10.99 16.60 -11.84
CA GLU A 283 -12.21 15.78 -11.92
C GLU A 283 -13.15 16.28 -13.00
N ILE A 284 -13.96 15.38 -13.54
CA ILE A 284 -15.11 15.66 -14.40
C ILE A 284 -16.28 14.83 -13.88
N HIS A 285 -17.43 15.46 -13.61
CA HIS A 285 -18.64 14.77 -13.19
C HIS A 285 -19.42 14.25 -14.41
N TYR A 286 -18.97 13.15 -14.98
CA TYR A 286 -19.62 12.51 -16.13
C TYR A 286 -21.06 12.06 -15.85
N TYR A 287 -21.42 11.92 -14.58
CA TYR A 287 -22.76 11.54 -14.12
C TYR A 287 -23.73 12.71 -13.95
N ASP A 288 -23.25 13.95 -13.92
CA ASP A 288 -24.07 15.12 -13.75
C ASP A 288 -24.35 15.79 -15.09
N LYS A 289 -25.62 15.74 -15.52
CA LYS A 289 -26.08 16.31 -16.79
C LYS A 289 -25.87 17.82 -16.90
N ASN A 290 -25.90 18.48 -15.75
CA ASN A 290 -25.83 19.94 -15.65
C ASN A 290 -24.47 20.41 -15.09
N TYR A 291 -23.43 19.58 -15.18
CA TYR A 291 -22.10 19.97 -14.75
C TYR A 291 -21.51 21.06 -15.64
N ASP A 292 -21.17 22.18 -15.02
CA ASP A 292 -20.56 23.32 -15.70
C ASP A 292 -19.06 23.09 -15.87
N LEU A 293 -18.66 22.79 -17.10
CA LEU A 293 -17.25 22.58 -17.44
C LEU A 293 -16.37 23.84 -17.31
N SER A 294 -16.95 25.03 -17.16
CA SER A 294 -16.18 26.26 -16.94
C SER A 294 -15.84 26.49 -15.46
N ALA A 295 -16.77 26.13 -14.59
CA ALA A 295 -16.67 26.36 -13.14
C ALA A 295 -16.41 25.09 -12.33
N PHE A 296 -16.37 23.92 -12.99
CA PHE A 296 -16.19 22.61 -12.35
C PHE A 296 -17.16 22.36 -11.20
N LYS A 297 -18.44 22.64 -11.41
CA LYS A 297 -19.50 22.45 -10.42
C LYS A 297 -20.87 22.25 -11.09
N HIS A 298 -21.83 21.74 -10.34
CA HIS A 298 -23.23 21.66 -10.77
C HIS A 298 -23.80 23.06 -11.01
N ASN A 299 -24.57 23.24 -12.11
CA ASN A 299 -25.29 24.46 -12.44
C ASN A 299 -26.49 24.11 -13.32
N ASP A 300 -27.71 24.27 -12.82
CA ASP A 300 -28.96 23.91 -13.51
C ASP A 300 -29.11 24.53 -14.91
N LYS A 301 -28.41 25.63 -15.19
CA LYS A 301 -28.43 26.36 -16.46
C LYS A 301 -27.36 25.84 -17.44
N SER A 302 -26.49 24.94 -17.01
CA SER A 302 -25.41 24.38 -17.83
C SER A 302 -25.81 23.06 -18.47
N HIS A 303 -25.10 22.70 -19.55
CA HIS A 303 -25.19 21.40 -20.18
C HIS A 303 -23.81 20.76 -20.25
N ASN A 304 -23.69 19.55 -19.68
CA ASN A 304 -22.46 18.80 -19.70
C ASN A 304 -22.33 17.99 -20.99
N ALA A 305 -21.49 18.45 -21.91
CA ALA A 305 -21.23 17.74 -23.18
C ALA A 305 -20.54 16.37 -22.97
N LEU A 306 -19.99 16.09 -21.78
CA LEU A 306 -19.36 14.81 -21.41
C LEU A 306 -20.29 13.92 -20.56
N TYR A 307 -21.58 14.26 -20.47
CA TYR A 307 -22.54 13.48 -19.68
C TYR A 307 -22.67 12.03 -20.21
N SER A 308 -22.45 11.06 -19.33
CA SER A 308 -22.51 9.64 -19.68
C SER A 308 -23.72 8.91 -19.10
N GLY A 309 -24.37 9.49 -18.09
CA GLY A 309 -25.51 8.88 -17.40
C GLY A 309 -25.29 8.84 -15.89
N ILE A 310 -26.38 8.77 -15.13
CA ILE A 310 -26.35 8.74 -13.67
C ILE A 310 -26.58 7.34 -13.08
N THR A 311 -27.28 6.47 -13.83
CA THR A 311 -27.55 5.10 -13.34
C THR A 311 -26.30 4.24 -13.47
N PRO A 312 -25.80 3.63 -12.38
CA PRO A 312 -24.63 2.76 -12.45
C PRO A 312 -24.96 1.47 -13.22
N SER A 313 -24.48 1.39 -14.45
CA SER A 313 -24.73 0.26 -15.34
C SER A 313 -23.56 0.03 -16.31
N PRO A 314 -23.46 -1.14 -16.96
CA PRO A 314 -22.49 -1.38 -18.03
C PRO A 314 -22.61 -0.39 -19.18
N GLU A 315 -23.83 0.05 -19.54
CA GLU A 315 -24.07 1.03 -20.60
C GLU A 315 -23.54 2.40 -20.21
N THR A 316 -23.78 2.85 -18.97
CA THR A 316 -23.24 4.11 -18.47
C THR A 316 -21.71 4.06 -18.44
N ARG A 317 -21.13 2.95 -17.98
CA ARG A 317 -19.68 2.74 -17.99
C ARG A 317 -19.09 2.81 -19.40
N SER A 318 -19.74 2.19 -20.38
CA SER A 318 -19.34 2.26 -21.78
C SER A 318 -19.44 3.69 -22.35
N ARG A 319 -20.49 4.46 -21.99
CA ARG A 319 -20.58 5.88 -22.35
C ARG A 319 -19.50 6.72 -21.67
N THR A 320 -19.17 6.40 -20.40
CA THR A 320 -18.08 7.07 -19.66
C THR A 320 -16.74 6.83 -20.33
N PHE A 321 -16.46 5.62 -20.82
CA PHE A 321 -15.26 5.37 -21.61
C PHE A 321 -15.15 6.34 -22.80
N ARG A 322 -16.22 6.48 -23.60
CA ARG A 322 -16.23 7.42 -24.72
C ARG A 322 -16.06 8.87 -24.27
N ALA A 323 -16.73 9.26 -23.19
CA ALA A 323 -16.61 10.60 -22.63
C ALA A 323 -15.16 10.91 -22.17
N ILE A 324 -14.45 9.94 -21.56
CA ILE A 324 -13.04 10.09 -21.20
C ILE A 324 -12.16 10.25 -22.45
N MET A 325 -12.41 9.46 -23.51
CA MET A 325 -11.70 9.64 -24.79
C MET A 325 -11.93 11.05 -25.38
N GLN A 326 -13.09 11.63 -25.15
CA GLN A 326 -13.47 12.95 -25.64
C GLN A 326 -13.03 14.10 -24.73
N THR A 327 -12.63 13.82 -23.50
CA THR A 327 -12.22 14.84 -22.51
C THR A 327 -10.97 15.59 -22.99
N PRO A 328 -11.02 16.93 -23.12
CA PRO A 328 -9.86 17.73 -23.48
C PRO A 328 -8.90 17.90 -22.29
N LEU A 329 -7.64 18.13 -22.62
CA LEU A 329 -6.62 18.48 -21.62
C LEU A 329 -6.75 19.95 -21.21
N GLN A 330 -6.52 20.24 -19.94
CA GLN A 330 -6.55 21.59 -19.40
C GLN A 330 -5.25 22.34 -19.70
N TYR A 331 -4.14 21.62 -19.77
CA TYR A 331 -2.80 22.18 -20.02
C TYR A 331 -1.93 21.16 -20.80
N GLN A 332 -0.80 21.65 -21.29
CA GLN A 332 0.15 20.81 -22.01
C GLN A 332 0.74 19.74 -21.09
N PRO A 333 0.80 18.46 -21.55
CA PRO A 333 1.44 17.38 -20.79
C PRO A 333 2.83 17.74 -20.28
N ARG A 334 3.18 17.27 -19.10
CA ARG A 334 4.49 17.44 -18.41
C ARG A 334 4.82 18.86 -17.97
N THR A 335 3.96 19.86 -18.20
CA THR A 335 4.22 21.24 -17.74
C THR A 335 3.97 21.45 -16.27
N LYS A 336 3.11 20.62 -15.67
CA LYS A 336 2.85 20.59 -14.22
C LYS A 336 2.31 19.23 -13.81
N THR A 337 2.35 18.96 -12.50
CA THR A 337 1.69 17.83 -11.85
C THR A 337 0.39 18.33 -11.23
N ALA A 338 -0.75 17.74 -11.62
CA ALA A 338 -2.05 18.06 -11.06
C ALA A 338 -2.86 16.77 -10.87
N TYR A 339 -3.08 16.43 -9.61
CA TYR A 339 -3.84 15.23 -9.22
C TYR A 339 -5.17 15.16 -9.95
N SER A 340 -5.43 14.04 -10.65
CA SER A 340 -6.61 13.87 -11.47
C SER A 340 -7.19 12.46 -11.32
N ASP A 341 -8.47 12.38 -11.02
CA ASP A 341 -9.20 11.11 -11.02
C ASP A 341 -9.44 10.59 -12.45
N VAL A 342 -9.53 11.51 -13.42
CA VAL A 342 -9.69 11.15 -14.85
C VAL A 342 -8.51 10.31 -15.34
N ASP A 343 -7.28 10.59 -14.86
CA ASP A 343 -6.08 9.82 -15.18
C ASP A 343 -6.28 8.33 -14.83
N TYR A 344 -6.75 8.04 -13.64
CA TYR A 344 -6.90 6.65 -13.17
C TYR A 344 -8.16 5.96 -13.69
N MET A 345 -9.20 6.73 -14.07
CA MET A 345 -10.32 6.20 -14.85
C MET A 345 -9.86 5.77 -16.25
N LEU A 346 -9.02 6.57 -16.92
CA LEU A 346 -8.41 6.23 -18.22
C LEU A 346 -7.53 4.99 -18.12
N LEU A 347 -6.66 4.92 -17.10
CA LEU A 347 -5.77 3.77 -16.88
C LEU A 347 -6.54 2.48 -16.57
N CYS A 348 -7.69 2.56 -15.88
CA CYS A 348 -8.58 1.41 -15.68
C CYS A 348 -8.95 0.78 -17.03
N PHE A 349 -9.43 1.59 -17.96
CA PHE A 349 -9.77 1.11 -19.30
C PHE A 349 -8.56 0.66 -20.11
N ALA A 350 -7.38 1.26 -19.88
CA ALA A 350 -6.14 0.82 -20.52
C ALA A 350 -5.75 -0.60 -20.06
N VAL A 351 -5.81 -0.88 -18.76
CA VAL A 351 -5.56 -2.22 -18.21
C VAL A 351 -6.56 -3.22 -18.81
N GLU A 352 -7.85 -2.89 -18.83
CA GLU A 352 -8.88 -3.77 -19.40
C GLU A 352 -8.69 -4.02 -20.90
N LYS A 353 -8.30 -3.00 -21.65
CA LYS A 353 -8.01 -3.12 -23.09
C LYS A 353 -6.82 -4.05 -23.36
N ILE A 354 -5.75 -3.93 -22.56
CA ILE A 354 -4.53 -4.73 -22.73
C ILE A 354 -4.75 -6.19 -22.30
N THR A 355 -5.50 -6.39 -21.21
CA THR A 355 -5.67 -7.72 -20.60
C THR A 355 -6.86 -8.50 -21.14
N GLY A 356 -7.84 -7.84 -21.73
CA GLY A 356 -9.13 -8.41 -22.12
C GLY A 356 -10.00 -8.81 -20.91
N MET A 357 -9.63 -8.39 -19.69
CA MET A 357 -10.35 -8.68 -18.45
C MET A 357 -10.83 -7.38 -17.81
N THR A 358 -11.92 -7.44 -17.03
CA THR A 358 -12.28 -6.31 -16.17
C THR A 358 -11.23 -6.15 -15.07
N LEU A 359 -11.07 -4.92 -14.56
CA LEU A 359 -10.01 -4.61 -13.59
C LEU A 359 -10.09 -5.50 -12.33
N ASP A 360 -11.29 -5.68 -11.77
CA ASP A 360 -11.54 -6.52 -10.61
C ASP A 360 -11.21 -7.99 -10.86
N ALA A 361 -11.60 -8.53 -12.02
CA ALA A 361 -11.28 -9.90 -12.41
C ALA A 361 -9.77 -10.10 -12.58
N TYR A 362 -9.08 -9.12 -13.20
CA TYR A 362 -7.62 -9.17 -13.36
C TYR A 362 -6.90 -9.16 -12.01
N LEU A 363 -7.30 -8.27 -11.10
CA LEU A 363 -6.69 -8.16 -9.76
C LEU A 363 -6.93 -9.41 -8.93
N SER A 364 -8.16 -9.93 -8.93
CA SER A 364 -8.50 -11.16 -8.22
C SER A 364 -7.67 -12.34 -8.71
N ALA A 365 -7.52 -12.50 -10.03
CA ALA A 365 -6.78 -13.61 -10.62
C ALA A 365 -5.28 -13.56 -10.36
N ASN A 366 -4.69 -12.34 -10.37
CA ASN A 366 -3.24 -12.17 -10.35
C ASN A 366 -2.67 -11.83 -8.98
N PHE A 367 -3.50 -11.38 -8.00
CA PHE A 367 -3.03 -10.95 -6.69
C PHE A 367 -3.87 -11.52 -5.54
N TRP A 368 -5.20 -11.27 -5.51
CA TRP A 368 -6.00 -11.56 -4.33
C TRP A 368 -6.09 -13.05 -4.04
N ARG A 369 -6.48 -13.86 -5.02
CA ARG A 369 -6.50 -15.31 -4.87
C ARG A 369 -5.13 -15.95 -4.65
N PRO A 370 -4.06 -15.56 -5.38
CA PRO A 370 -2.71 -16.05 -5.12
C PRO A 370 -2.18 -15.79 -3.70
N ILE A 371 -2.55 -14.68 -3.07
CA ILE A 371 -2.18 -14.37 -1.68
C ILE A 371 -3.16 -15.03 -0.68
N GLY A 372 -4.36 -15.39 -1.12
CA GLY A 372 -5.42 -15.91 -0.25
C GLY A 372 -6.21 -14.80 0.47
N LEU A 373 -6.31 -13.61 -0.13
CA LEU A 373 -7.09 -12.49 0.43
C LEU A 373 -8.57 -12.77 0.28
N THR A 374 -9.33 -12.56 1.34
CA THR A 374 -10.77 -12.85 1.42
C THR A 374 -11.63 -11.61 1.67
N HIS A 375 -11.03 -10.52 2.17
CA HIS A 375 -11.71 -9.28 2.55
C HIS A 375 -11.18 -8.10 1.72
N ILE A 376 -11.15 -8.27 0.39
CA ILE A 376 -10.80 -7.26 -0.59
C ILE A 376 -11.66 -7.43 -1.84
N THR A 377 -12.42 -6.40 -2.22
CA THR A 377 -13.34 -6.49 -3.36
C THR A 377 -13.80 -5.11 -3.84
N PHE A 378 -14.32 -5.05 -5.07
CA PHE A 378 -15.21 -3.98 -5.51
C PHE A 378 -16.68 -4.40 -5.26
N ASN A 379 -17.56 -3.40 -5.11
CA ASN A 379 -19.00 -3.64 -4.95
C ASN A 379 -19.31 -4.73 -3.90
N PRO A 380 -18.93 -4.58 -2.63
CA PRO A 380 -19.05 -5.65 -1.62
C PRO A 380 -20.46 -6.23 -1.52
N LEU A 381 -21.51 -5.43 -1.64
CA LEU A 381 -22.90 -5.89 -1.58
C LEU A 381 -23.30 -6.82 -2.76
N LYS A 382 -22.49 -6.83 -3.84
CA LYS A 382 -22.65 -7.76 -4.99
C LYS A 382 -21.65 -8.91 -4.93
N SER A 383 -20.72 -8.88 -3.98
CA SER A 383 -19.60 -9.82 -3.87
C SER A 383 -19.72 -10.75 -2.65
N GLY A 384 -20.93 -10.86 -2.10
CA GLY A 384 -21.24 -11.78 -1.00
C GLY A 384 -21.16 -11.16 0.41
N PHE A 385 -20.83 -9.87 0.52
CA PHE A 385 -20.83 -9.14 1.79
C PHE A 385 -22.18 -8.44 2.01
N THR A 386 -22.50 -8.21 3.27
CA THR A 386 -23.66 -7.42 3.69
C THR A 386 -23.26 -5.99 4.03
N ALA A 387 -24.24 -5.11 4.21
CA ALA A 387 -23.97 -3.77 4.70
C ALA A 387 -23.31 -3.79 6.10
N ASP A 388 -23.62 -4.77 6.95
CA ASP A 388 -23.05 -4.87 8.29
C ASP A 388 -21.59 -5.33 8.31
N ASP A 389 -21.11 -5.92 7.23
CA ASP A 389 -19.70 -6.25 7.06
C ASP A 389 -18.86 -5.01 6.66
N CYS A 390 -19.50 -3.87 6.38
CA CYS A 390 -18.84 -2.67 5.90
C CYS A 390 -18.93 -1.51 6.91
N ALA A 391 -17.88 -0.73 7.05
CA ALA A 391 -17.93 0.55 7.74
C ALA A 391 -18.65 1.59 6.88
N ALA A 392 -19.59 2.33 7.47
CA ALA A 392 -20.26 3.43 6.79
C ALA A 392 -19.29 4.56 6.48
N THR A 393 -19.33 5.09 5.27
CA THR A 393 -18.41 6.14 4.82
C THR A 393 -18.97 7.55 5.00
N GLU A 394 -20.28 7.71 4.91
CA GLU A 394 -20.94 9.04 4.99
C GLU A 394 -22.33 8.87 5.65
N ILE A 395 -22.75 9.84 6.45
CA ILE A 395 -24.06 9.78 7.11
C ILE A 395 -25.20 10.21 6.17
N ASN A 396 -24.93 11.14 5.28
CA ASN A 396 -25.94 11.75 4.40
C ASN A 396 -25.60 11.57 2.93
N GLY A 397 -25.07 10.43 2.57
CA GLY A 397 -24.58 10.25 1.21
C GLY A 397 -23.46 11.24 0.89
N ASN A 398 -23.55 11.90 -0.26
CA ASN A 398 -22.53 12.82 -0.73
C ASN A 398 -22.81 14.30 -0.41
N MET A 399 -23.79 14.59 0.45
CA MET A 399 -24.32 15.96 0.60
C MET A 399 -23.37 16.98 1.24
N THR A 400 -22.41 16.55 2.05
CA THR A 400 -21.69 17.50 2.93
C THR A 400 -20.21 17.29 3.08
N THR A 401 -19.63 16.40 2.34
CA THR A 401 -18.22 15.98 2.46
C THR A 401 -17.20 17.11 2.32
N ARG A 402 -17.54 18.20 1.61
CA ARG A 402 -16.60 19.29 1.28
C ARG A 402 -16.92 20.59 2.00
N GLY A 403 -17.80 20.55 3.01
CA GLY A 403 -18.21 21.75 3.76
C GLY A 403 -19.21 22.65 3.04
N TYR A 404 -19.76 22.19 1.92
CA TYR A 404 -20.89 22.81 1.21
C TYR A 404 -21.86 21.73 0.75
N ALA A 405 -23.14 22.09 0.65
CA ALA A 405 -24.14 21.17 0.12
C ALA A 405 -23.87 20.91 -1.37
N VAL A 406 -23.68 19.63 -1.70
CA VAL A 406 -23.67 19.18 -3.08
C VAL A 406 -25.11 18.80 -3.42
N ASN A 407 -25.64 19.30 -4.51
CA ASN A 407 -26.98 18.93 -4.98
C ASN A 407 -26.94 18.69 -6.50
N PHE A 408 -27.33 17.50 -6.89
CA PHE A 408 -27.54 17.13 -8.30
C PHE A 408 -28.65 16.08 -8.37
N PRO A 409 -29.40 15.96 -9.47
CA PRO A 409 -30.44 14.94 -9.60
C PRO A 409 -29.87 13.53 -9.43
N GLY A 410 -30.46 12.74 -8.52
CA GLY A 410 -30.01 11.38 -8.23
C GLY A 410 -28.89 11.30 -7.18
N LEU A 411 -28.64 12.38 -6.46
CA LEU A 411 -27.78 12.40 -5.28
C LEU A 411 -28.23 11.34 -4.27
N ARG A 412 -27.27 10.58 -3.73
CA ARG A 412 -27.51 9.68 -2.60
C ARG A 412 -27.53 10.49 -1.31
N ASP A 413 -28.63 10.44 -0.57
CA ASP A 413 -28.87 11.24 0.64
C ASP A 413 -29.06 10.37 1.91
N TYR A 414 -28.66 9.10 1.81
CA TYR A 414 -28.73 8.12 2.88
C TYR A 414 -27.31 7.72 3.36
N VAL A 415 -27.25 6.98 4.47
CA VAL A 415 -25.98 6.44 4.98
C VAL A 415 -25.34 5.51 3.95
N LEU A 416 -24.13 5.85 3.47
CA LEU A 416 -23.38 5.03 2.54
C LEU A 416 -22.66 3.92 3.29
N LYS A 417 -23.04 2.67 3.05
CA LYS A 417 -22.49 1.49 3.73
C LYS A 417 -22.42 0.32 2.74
N GLY A 418 -21.20 -0.08 2.36
CA GLY A 418 -20.99 -1.10 1.33
C GLY A 418 -21.17 -0.61 -0.11
N GLU A 419 -21.44 0.69 -0.30
CA GLU A 419 -21.45 1.37 -1.60
C GLU A 419 -20.29 2.35 -1.67
N VAL A 420 -19.61 2.40 -2.82
CA VAL A 420 -18.48 3.31 -3.00
C VAL A 420 -18.89 4.76 -2.79
N HIS A 421 -18.12 5.49 -1.98
CA HIS A 421 -18.37 6.89 -1.66
C HIS A 421 -18.22 7.81 -2.88
N ASP A 422 -17.15 7.62 -3.68
CA ASP A 422 -16.87 8.47 -4.83
C ASP A 422 -17.98 8.36 -5.89
N GLU A 423 -18.59 9.50 -6.23
CA GLU A 423 -19.73 9.58 -7.14
C GLU A 423 -19.37 9.14 -8.58
N LYS A 424 -18.14 9.44 -9.02
CA LYS A 424 -17.67 9.06 -10.36
C LYS A 424 -17.48 7.54 -10.43
N ALA A 425 -16.91 6.95 -9.38
CA ALA A 425 -16.77 5.49 -9.29
C ALA A 425 -18.15 4.81 -9.23
N PHE A 426 -19.09 5.34 -8.45
CA PHE A 426 -20.42 4.78 -8.33
C PHE A 426 -21.22 4.93 -9.64
N HIS A 427 -21.51 6.15 -10.04
CA HIS A 427 -22.42 6.43 -11.16
C HIS A 427 -21.80 6.10 -12.52
N SER A 428 -20.57 6.57 -12.77
CA SER A 428 -19.94 6.53 -14.09
C SER A 428 -19.18 5.24 -14.36
N MET A 429 -18.64 4.59 -13.32
CA MET A 429 -17.81 3.40 -13.46
C MET A 429 -18.47 2.12 -12.93
N ALA A 430 -19.76 2.18 -12.55
CA ALA A 430 -20.52 1.06 -12.00
C ALA A 430 -19.87 0.38 -10.77
N GLY A 431 -19.14 1.16 -9.99
CA GLY A 431 -18.45 0.74 -8.77
C GLY A 431 -17.05 0.14 -8.98
N VAL A 432 -16.63 -0.15 -10.21
CA VAL A 432 -15.30 -0.69 -10.52
C VAL A 432 -14.48 0.37 -11.27
N SER A 433 -13.58 1.03 -10.56
CA SER A 433 -12.76 2.10 -11.12
C SER A 433 -11.32 2.05 -10.63
N GLY A 434 -10.42 2.61 -11.44
CA GLY A 434 -9.01 2.69 -11.08
C GLY A 434 -8.68 3.78 -10.07
N HIS A 435 -9.56 4.77 -9.88
CA HIS A 435 -9.30 5.90 -8.99
C HIS A 435 -9.91 5.75 -7.58
N ALA A 436 -10.95 4.94 -7.42
CA ALA A 436 -11.68 4.67 -6.18
C ALA A 436 -12.55 3.42 -6.32
N GLY A 437 -13.16 2.94 -5.23
CA GLY A 437 -14.16 1.88 -5.24
C GLY A 437 -13.69 0.54 -4.70
N LEU A 438 -12.41 0.39 -4.36
CA LEU A 438 -11.92 -0.79 -3.67
C LEU A 438 -12.33 -0.74 -2.19
N PHE A 439 -12.86 -1.85 -1.69
CA PHE A 439 -13.14 -2.10 -0.28
C PHE A 439 -12.22 -3.20 0.23
N ALA A 440 -11.67 -3.02 1.43
CA ALA A 440 -10.88 -4.05 2.08
C ALA A 440 -10.78 -3.84 3.59
N ASN A 441 -10.28 -4.87 4.30
CA ASN A 441 -9.79 -4.75 5.65
C ASN A 441 -8.28 -4.40 5.67
N ALA A 442 -7.77 -3.98 6.82
CA ALA A 442 -6.38 -3.54 6.94
C ALA A 442 -5.37 -4.69 6.81
N GLU A 443 -5.71 -5.90 7.25
CA GLU A 443 -4.82 -7.06 7.19
C GLU A 443 -4.57 -7.52 5.76
N ASP A 444 -5.64 -7.70 4.97
CA ASP A 444 -5.52 -8.12 3.58
C ASP A 444 -4.73 -7.11 2.75
N VAL A 445 -4.94 -5.81 3.02
CA VAL A 445 -4.16 -4.76 2.36
C VAL A 445 -2.71 -4.79 2.81
N ALA A 446 -2.41 -4.98 4.09
CA ALA A 446 -1.03 -5.08 4.57
C ALA A 446 -0.31 -6.31 3.97
N LYS A 447 -0.99 -7.48 3.86
CA LYS A 447 -0.47 -8.67 3.17
C LYS A 447 -0.21 -8.39 1.69
N LEU A 448 -1.15 -7.73 1.00
CA LEU A 448 -0.97 -7.35 -0.40
C LEU A 448 0.26 -6.44 -0.58
N LEU A 449 0.40 -5.42 0.27
CA LEU A 449 1.50 -4.46 0.22
C LEU A 449 2.86 -5.09 0.57
N SER A 450 2.92 -6.18 1.36
CA SER A 450 4.16 -6.87 1.68
C SER A 450 4.88 -7.39 0.44
N ALA A 451 4.15 -7.69 -0.63
CA ALA A 451 4.70 -8.07 -1.92
C ALA A 451 5.57 -6.97 -2.57
N MET A 452 5.38 -5.70 -2.20
CA MET A 452 6.25 -4.60 -2.64
C MET A 452 7.65 -4.66 -2.03
N LEU A 453 7.83 -5.35 -0.91
CA LEU A 453 9.14 -5.58 -0.30
C LEU A 453 9.91 -6.71 -0.99
N THR A 454 9.20 -7.73 -1.48
CA THR A 454 9.77 -9.01 -1.91
C THR A 454 9.67 -9.26 -3.42
N GLY A 455 8.73 -8.62 -4.10
CA GLY A 455 8.41 -8.83 -5.51
C GLY A 455 7.39 -9.93 -5.77
N GLY A 456 6.96 -10.67 -4.74
CA GLY A 456 6.00 -11.76 -4.87
C GLY A 456 5.52 -12.29 -3.53
N TYR A 457 4.74 -13.36 -3.55
CA TYR A 457 4.17 -13.97 -2.35
C TYR A 457 4.03 -15.50 -2.55
N GLY A 458 4.65 -16.29 -1.69
CA GLY A 458 4.58 -17.74 -1.77
C GLY A 458 5.09 -18.27 -3.13
N GLY A 459 4.20 -18.92 -3.88
CA GLY A 459 4.50 -19.47 -5.21
C GLY A 459 4.29 -18.50 -6.38
N HIS A 460 4.09 -17.21 -6.15
CA HIS A 460 3.67 -16.26 -7.18
C HIS A 460 4.60 -15.05 -7.27
N ARG A 461 5.10 -14.76 -8.48
CA ARG A 461 5.83 -13.53 -8.80
C ARG A 461 4.83 -12.45 -9.23
N PHE A 462 4.87 -11.32 -8.57
CA PHE A 462 4.08 -10.15 -8.96
C PHE A 462 4.93 -9.13 -9.70
N PHE A 463 6.07 -8.75 -9.13
CA PHE A 463 6.90 -7.67 -9.64
C PHE A 463 8.37 -8.09 -9.73
N SER A 464 9.05 -7.66 -10.77
CA SER A 464 10.50 -7.70 -10.79
C SER A 464 11.09 -6.58 -9.93
N ARG A 465 12.26 -6.77 -9.36
CA ARG A 465 12.92 -5.77 -8.53
C ARG A 465 13.10 -4.45 -9.26
N ASN A 466 13.53 -4.50 -10.52
CA ASN A 466 13.71 -3.29 -11.34
C ASN A 466 12.41 -2.49 -11.52
N VAL A 467 11.27 -3.17 -11.62
CA VAL A 467 9.97 -2.51 -11.73
C VAL A 467 9.57 -1.88 -10.40
N ILE A 468 9.76 -2.58 -9.27
CA ILE A 468 9.54 -1.99 -7.94
C ILE A 468 10.38 -0.72 -7.79
N ASP A 469 11.68 -0.80 -8.03
CA ASP A 469 12.61 0.33 -7.90
C ASP A 469 12.21 1.50 -8.82
N MET A 470 11.82 1.21 -10.05
CA MET A 470 11.33 2.22 -11.00
C MET A 470 10.08 2.93 -10.49
N PHE A 471 9.10 2.17 -9.97
CA PHE A 471 7.82 2.72 -9.55
C PHE A 471 7.90 3.48 -8.23
N THR A 472 8.79 3.09 -7.34
CA THR A 472 8.93 3.70 -6.02
C THR A 472 10.04 4.75 -5.94
N SER A 473 10.87 4.91 -6.98
CA SER A 473 11.88 5.97 -7.07
C SER A 473 11.26 7.32 -7.42
N ALA A 474 11.96 8.40 -7.03
CA ALA A 474 11.59 9.75 -7.45
C ALA A 474 11.59 9.85 -8.96
N GLN A 475 10.52 10.37 -9.52
CA GLN A 475 10.46 10.75 -10.92
C GLN A 475 11.25 12.06 -11.14
N ASP A 476 11.20 12.64 -12.31
CA ASP A 476 11.91 13.89 -12.58
C ASP A 476 11.50 15.02 -11.61
N LYS A 477 12.28 16.12 -11.56
CA LYS A 477 12.03 17.26 -10.68
C LYS A 477 10.63 17.88 -10.84
N GLY A 478 9.97 17.69 -11.97
CA GLY A 478 8.61 18.17 -12.22
C GLY A 478 7.51 17.29 -11.64
N ALA A 479 7.83 16.08 -11.19
CA ALA A 479 6.86 15.15 -10.62
C ALA A 479 6.63 15.36 -9.10
N GLY A 480 7.43 16.19 -8.44
CA GLY A 480 7.30 16.43 -6.99
C GLY A 480 7.55 15.17 -6.17
N ILE A 481 6.62 14.87 -5.25
CA ILE A 481 6.69 13.70 -4.35
C ILE A 481 6.41 12.36 -5.04
N TRP A 482 6.07 12.36 -6.33
CA TRP A 482 5.57 11.16 -6.98
C TRP A 482 6.71 10.19 -7.36
N GLY A 483 6.49 8.91 -7.02
CA GLY A 483 6.94 7.80 -7.82
C GLY A 483 5.99 7.59 -9.01
N VAL A 484 6.04 6.46 -9.69
CA VAL A 484 5.04 6.14 -10.70
C VAL A 484 3.76 5.69 -9.98
N GLY A 485 2.87 6.63 -9.74
CA GLY A 485 1.60 6.44 -9.07
C GLY A 485 1.66 6.34 -7.53
N TRP A 486 2.83 6.25 -6.93
CA TRP A 486 3.00 6.22 -5.48
C TRP A 486 3.33 7.61 -4.92
N TRP A 487 2.75 7.97 -3.79
CA TRP A 487 3.31 9.03 -2.98
C TRP A 487 4.60 8.54 -2.33
N ARG A 488 5.58 9.41 -2.25
CA ARG A 488 6.85 9.12 -1.59
C ARG A 488 7.02 10.05 -0.39
N GLU A 489 7.84 9.63 0.56
CA GLU A 489 8.39 10.55 1.54
C GLU A 489 9.11 11.68 0.81
N GLY A 490 8.76 12.92 1.13
CA GLY A 490 9.23 14.09 0.41
C GLY A 490 8.97 15.40 1.14
N ASP A 491 9.37 16.49 0.52
CA ASP A 491 9.50 17.83 1.07
C ASP A 491 8.32 18.77 0.77
N ASP A 492 7.25 18.32 0.12
CA ASP A 492 6.14 19.17 -0.34
C ASP A 492 5.02 19.38 0.69
N GLY A 493 5.29 19.15 1.97
CA GLY A 493 4.34 19.30 3.07
C GLY A 493 3.41 18.10 3.28
N ARG A 494 3.64 16.98 2.58
CA ARG A 494 2.88 15.73 2.76
C ARG A 494 3.62 14.68 3.59
N ALA A 495 4.86 14.94 3.95
CA ALA A 495 5.66 14.10 4.85
C ALA A 495 4.93 13.77 6.16
N TRP A 496 4.07 14.66 6.63
CA TRP A 496 3.29 14.43 7.85
C TRP A 496 2.30 13.24 7.77
N TYR A 497 1.95 12.76 6.58
CA TYR A 497 1.14 11.55 6.43
C TYR A 497 1.90 10.29 6.81
N PHE A 498 3.20 10.25 6.48
CA PHE A 498 4.06 9.10 6.81
C PHE A 498 4.85 9.31 8.10
N GLY A 499 4.86 10.54 8.62
CA GLY A 499 5.61 10.95 9.80
C GLY A 499 7.03 11.40 9.50
N THR A 500 7.56 12.26 10.38
CA THR A 500 8.86 12.90 10.22
C THR A 500 10.05 11.94 10.33
N GLN A 501 9.81 10.71 10.82
CA GLN A 501 10.83 9.67 11.00
C GLN A 501 10.76 8.57 9.94
N SER A 502 9.82 8.63 9.01
CA SER A 502 9.80 7.68 7.89
C SER A 502 11.06 7.84 7.03
N ALA A 503 11.56 6.74 6.50
CA ALA A 503 12.75 6.77 5.65
C ALA A 503 12.46 7.47 4.33
N SER A 504 13.47 8.11 3.74
CA SER A 504 13.37 8.79 2.44
C SER A 504 12.91 7.88 1.28
N GLY A 505 13.00 6.56 1.46
CA GLY A 505 12.50 5.55 0.53
C GLY A 505 11.08 5.07 0.81
N ALA A 506 10.43 5.56 1.86
CA ALA A 506 9.05 5.18 2.19
C ALA A 506 8.08 5.71 1.13
N PHE A 507 7.04 4.92 0.86
CA PHE A 507 6.01 5.27 -0.12
C PHE A 507 4.64 4.73 0.33
N GLY A 508 3.59 5.27 -0.25
CA GLY A 508 2.22 4.88 0.10
C GLY A 508 1.19 5.73 -0.62
N HIS A 509 0.01 5.84 -0.03
CA HIS A 509 -1.07 6.72 -0.50
C HIS A 509 -2.14 6.90 0.58
N GLN A 510 -2.87 8.02 0.52
CA GLN A 510 -4.04 8.23 1.36
C GLN A 510 -5.35 8.14 0.57
N GLY A 511 -6.47 7.91 1.31
CA GLY A 511 -7.82 7.94 0.79
C GLY A 511 -8.67 9.03 1.45
N PHE A 512 -9.58 9.61 0.67
CA PHE A 512 -10.46 10.69 1.11
C PHE A 512 -11.36 10.28 2.29
N THR A 513 -11.77 9.04 2.34
CA THR A 513 -12.58 8.43 3.41
C THR A 513 -11.85 8.32 4.75
N GLY A 514 -10.52 8.49 4.76
CA GLY A 514 -9.68 8.42 5.97
C GLY A 514 -8.79 7.18 6.01
N THR A 515 -8.50 6.60 4.88
CA THR A 515 -7.61 5.44 4.75
C THR A 515 -6.20 5.87 4.37
N LEU A 516 -5.22 5.12 4.82
CA LEU A 516 -3.81 5.40 4.58
C LEU A 516 -3.02 4.08 4.55
N VAL A 517 -2.08 4.00 3.62
CA VAL A 517 -1.12 2.90 3.53
C VAL A 517 0.29 3.43 3.40
N MET A 518 1.24 2.71 4.01
CA MET A 518 2.66 3.03 3.95
C MET A 518 3.49 1.74 3.85
N VAL A 519 4.53 1.81 3.02
CA VAL A 519 5.60 0.81 2.95
C VAL A 519 6.93 1.53 3.19
N ASP A 520 7.70 1.08 4.16
CA ASP A 520 9.07 1.54 4.43
C ASP A 520 10.05 0.38 4.20
N PRO A 521 10.67 0.32 3.01
CA PRO A 521 11.59 -0.78 2.69
C PRO A 521 12.82 -0.85 3.60
N SER A 522 13.28 0.29 4.14
CA SER A 522 14.47 0.32 4.99
C SER A 522 14.24 -0.35 6.36
N ARG A 523 12.97 -0.46 6.77
CA ARG A 523 12.55 -1.11 8.02
C ARG A 523 11.80 -2.41 7.79
N ASN A 524 11.68 -2.86 6.54
CA ASN A 524 10.83 -3.99 6.17
C ASN A 524 9.40 -3.87 6.73
N LEU A 525 8.86 -2.65 6.70
CA LEU A 525 7.65 -2.26 7.41
C LEU A 525 6.52 -1.98 6.43
N VAL A 526 5.33 -2.50 6.74
CA VAL A 526 4.08 -2.18 6.06
C VAL A 526 3.05 -1.77 7.10
N ILE A 527 2.33 -0.69 6.84
CA ILE A 527 1.24 -0.21 7.67
C ILE A 527 0.01 0.02 6.81
N ALA A 528 -1.12 -0.54 7.22
CA ALA A 528 -2.44 -0.21 6.71
C ALA A 528 -3.28 0.35 7.86
N TYR A 529 -3.70 1.61 7.72
CA TYR A 529 -4.48 2.31 8.73
C TYR A 529 -5.76 2.86 8.09
N PHE A 530 -6.90 2.35 8.48
CA PHE A 530 -8.18 2.68 7.89
C PHE A 530 -9.10 3.34 8.91
N THR A 531 -9.77 4.39 8.47
CA THR A 531 -10.84 5.04 9.21
C THR A 531 -12.00 5.34 8.27
N ASN A 532 -13.16 5.61 8.84
CA ASN A 532 -14.31 6.11 8.13
C ASN A 532 -14.68 7.53 8.59
N LYS A 533 -13.69 8.42 8.57
CA LYS A 533 -13.78 9.78 9.13
C LYS A 533 -15.00 10.58 8.66
N LEU A 534 -15.51 10.31 7.47
CA LEU A 534 -16.65 11.01 6.90
C LEU A 534 -17.97 10.61 7.56
N ASN A 535 -18.02 9.45 8.22
CA ASN A 535 -19.15 9.03 9.05
C ASN A 535 -19.14 9.70 10.44
N SER A 536 -18.35 10.76 10.65
CA SER A 536 -18.34 11.48 11.92
C SER A 536 -19.67 12.16 12.19
N PRO A 537 -20.17 12.18 13.43
CA PRO A 537 -21.37 12.91 13.81
C PRO A 537 -21.27 14.37 13.40
N ALA A 538 -22.38 14.95 12.94
CA ALA A 538 -22.43 16.35 12.58
C ALA A 538 -22.25 17.21 13.83
N VAL A 539 -21.21 18.01 13.85
CA VAL A 539 -20.98 19.02 14.88
C VAL A 539 -21.66 20.35 14.54
N MET A 540 -22.22 20.46 13.33
CA MET A 540 -22.83 21.67 12.77
C MET A 540 -24.07 21.29 11.93
N PRO A 541 -24.94 22.25 11.58
CA PRO A 541 -26.03 21.99 10.64
C PRO A 541 -25.53 21.34 9.36
N LEU A 542 -26.31 20.44 8.77
CA LEU A 542 -25.97 19.65 7.58
C LEU A 542 -25.34 20.47 6.46
N SER A 543 -25.83 21.72 6.25
CA SER A 543 -25.32 22.64 5.23
C SER A 543 -23.91 23.19 5.46
N ARG A 544 -23.34 23.01 6.67
CA ARG A 544 -22.01 23.51 7.06
C ARG A 544 -21.18 22.46 7.79
N ARG A 545 -21.54 21.20 7.66
CA ARG A 545 -20.90 20.11 8.35
C ARG A 545 -19.41 20.05 8.05
N LYS A 546 -18.62 20.00 9.11
CA LYS A 546 -17.19 19.67 9.03
C LYS A 546 -16.99 18.31 9.67
N THR A 547 -16.15 17.50 9.07
CA THR A 547 -15.71 16.24 9.68
C THR A 547 -15.02 16.53 11.01
N PHE A 548 -15.10 15.59 11.93
CA PHE A 548 -14.45 15.67 13.22
C PHE A 548 -12.94 15.91 13.06
N ALA A 549 -12.39 16.89 13.76
CA ALA A 549 -10.98 17.25 13.61
C ALA A 549 -10.01 16.14 14.06
N GLY A 550 -10.46 15.21 14.91
CA GLY A 550 -9.67 14.07 15.36
C GLY A 550 -9.11 13.18 14.24
N HIS A 551 -9.75 13.17 13.07
CA HIS A 551 -9.27 12.37 11.94
C HIS A 551 -7.87 12.78 11.45
N TRP A 552 -7.47 14.03 11.62
CA TRP A 552 -6.13 14.49 11.27
C TRP A 552 -5.07 13.86 12.20
N TYR A 553 -5.43 13.65 13.47
CA TYR A 553 -4.53 13.04 14.44
C TYR A 553 -4.44 11.54 14.28
N THR A 554 -5.58 10.90 14.06
CA THR A 554 -5.58 9.48 13.74
C THR A 554 -4.82 9.21 12.45
N ALA A 555 -4.95 10.04 11.42
CA ALA A 555 -4.12 9.92 10.21
C ALA A 555 -2.62 10.09 10.51
N SER A 556 -2.24 11.07 11.36
CA SER A 556 -0.85 11.27 11.77
C SER A 556 -0.30 10.15 12.68
N THR A 557 -1.16 9.28 13.22
CA THR A 557 -0.73 8.10 13.99
C THR A 557 0.15 7.16 13.16
N LEU A 558 0.07 7.19 11.83
CA LEU A 558 0.99 6.46 10.97
C LEU A 558 2.43 6.91 11.10
N GLY A 559 2.68 8.20 11.12
CA GLY A 559 3.99 8.73 11.42
C GLY A 559 4.49 8.31 12.79
N PHE A 560 3.58 8.31 13.75
CA PHE A 560 3.82 7.85 15.11
C PHE A 560 4.20 6.37 15.17
N VAL A 561 3.46 5.51 14.47
CA VAL A 561 3.77 4.08 14.40
C VAL A 561 5.12 3.85 13.73
N ALA A 562 5.42 4.54 12.64
CA ALA A 562 6.71 4.45 11.97
C ALA A 562 7.86 4.87 12.90
N GLN A 563 7.67 5.91 13.72
CA GLN A 563 8.64 6.35 14.72
C GLN A 563 8.85 5.31 15.80
N ILE A 564 7.78 4.79 16.38
CA ILE A 564 7.88 3.76 17.43
C ILE A 564 8.62 2.52 16.93
N LEU A 565 8.34 2.11 15.70
CA LEU A 565 9.01 0.95 15.10
C LEU A 565 10.46 1.23 14.70
N GLY A 566 10.85 2.49 14.59
CA GLY A 566 12.20 2.90 14.22
C GLY A 566 13.09 3.37 15.36
N VAL A 567 12.53 3.68 16.52
CA VAL A 567 13.22 4.40 17.60
C VAL A 567 12.93 3.74 18.94
N ASN A 568 13.99 3.35 19.62
CA ASN A 568 13.94 2.87 21.02
C ASN A 568 14.12 4.00 22.05
N ASP A 569 13.99 5.27 21.63
CA ASP A 569 14.19 6.41 22.50
C ASP A 569 12.86 7.01 22.98
N ALA A 570 12.63 6.96 24.30
CA ALA A 570 11.46 7.53 24.94
C ALA A 570 11.30 9.04 24.67
N GLY A 571 12.39 9.77 24.45
CA GLY A 571 12.39 11.22 24.20
C GLY A 571 11.75 11.59 22.86
N GLU A 572 11.93 10.79 21.82
CA GLU A 572 11.29 11.04 20.51
C GLU A 572 9.78 10.76 20.54
N LEU A 573 9.35 9.76 21.31
CA LEU A 573 7.94 9.48 21.55
C LEU A 573 7.26 10.66 22.25
N ASP A 574 7.91 11.24 23.24
CA ASP A 574 7.43 12.40 23.98
C ASP A 574 7.36 13.65 23.07
N SER A 575 8.35 13.86 22.20
CA SER A 575 8.35 14.94 21.22
C SER A 575 7.15 14.81 20.25
N LEU A 576 6.84 13.62 19.80
CA LEU A 576 5.70 13.38 18.92
C LEU A 576 4.36 13.64 19.61
N LEU A 577 4.20 13.20 20.87
CA LEU A 577 3.02 13.53 21.66
C LEU A 577 2.86 15.05 21.81
N ALA A 578 3.97 15.77 21.96
CA ALA A 578 3.96 17.24 22.01
C ALA A 578 3.46 17.85 20.70
N ASP A 579 3.95 17.36 19.56
CA ASP A 579 3.50 17.80 18.24
C ASP A 579 2.01 17.49 18.00
N MET A 580 1.58 16.30 18.38
CA MET A 580 0.16 15.90 18.27
C MET A 580 -0.74 16.76 19.17
N ALA A 581 -0.35 17.03 20.39
CA ALA A 581 -1.10 17.88 21.30
C ALA A 581 -1.17 19.33 20.79
N GLY A 582 -0.04 19.90 20.36
CA GLY A 582 0.03 21.25 19.80
C GLY A 582 -0.75 21.38 18.51
N GLY A 583 -0.65 20.41 17.64
CA GLY A 583 -1.44 20.32 16.41
C GLY A 583 -2.95 20.29 16.72
N SER A 584 -3.41 19.51 17.75
CA SER A 584 -4.84 19.43 18.11
C SER A 584 -5.44 20.76 18.51
N VAL A 585 -4.68 21.57 19.21
CA VAL A 585 -5.11 22.91 19.57
C VAL A 585 -5.30 23.80 18.34
N LYS A 586 -4.40 23.72 17.35
CA LYS A 586 -4.49 24.50 16.10
C LYS A 586 -5.71 24.14 15.24
N LEU A 587 -6.24 22.94 15.38
CA LEU A 587 -7.40 22.46 14.61
C LEU A 587 -8.76 22.74 15.28
N ILE A 588 -8.77 23.36 16.45
CA ILE A 588 -10.03 23.78 17.08
C ILE A 588 -10.67 24.88 16.22
N PRO A 589 -11.91 24.71 15.76
CA PRO A 589 -12.59 25.72 14.97
C PRO A 589 -12.74 27.04 15.75
N ALA A 590 -12.60 28.19 15.07
CA ALA A 590 -12.86 29.48 15.69
C ALA A 590 -14.30 29.52 16.22
N GLY A 591 -14.47 29.95 17.48
CA GLY A 591 -15.78 30.00 18.15
C GLY A 591 -16.28 28.67 18.70
N ALA A 592 -15.46 27.60 18.68
CA ALA A 592 -15.82 26.37 19.35
C ALA A 592 -15.88 26.57 20.87
N GLY A 593 -16.97 26.13 21.51
CA GLY A 593 -17.07 26.09 22.97
C GLY A 593 -16.36 24.88 23.60
N LYS A 594 -16.17 24.93 24.90
CA LYS A 594 -15.47 23.88 25.68
C LYS A 594 -15.99 22.44 25.47
N ASN A 595 -17.25 22.27 25.09
CA ASN A 595 -17.85 20.98 24.85
C ASN A 595 -17.72 20.51 23.40
N HIS A 596 -17.06 21.28 22.53
CA HIS A 596 -16.84 20.89 21.15
C HIS A 596 -15.94 19.64 21.09
N PRO A 597 -16.24 18.64 20.24
CA PRO A 597 -15.45 17.40 20.15
C PRO A 597 -13.95 17.63 19.89
N SER A 598 -13.59 18.63 19.06
CA SER A 598 -12.20 18.99 18.81
C SER A 598 -11.48 19.51 20.06
N VAL A 599 -12.20 20.23 20.94
CA VAL A 599 -11.64 20.71 22.22
C VAL A 599 -11.40 19.53 23.15
N LYS A 600 -12.38 18.63 23.29
CA LYS A 600 -12.25 17.41 24.10
C LYS A 600 -11.10 16.51 23.61
N ASN A 601 -10.95 16.38 22.32
CA ASN A 601 -9.84 15.64 21.73
C ASN A 601 -8.47 16.28 22.06
N ALA A 602 -8.37 17.62 21.97
CA ALA A 602 -7.16 18.34 22.33
C ALA A 602 -6.87 18.20 23.84
N GLU A 603 -7.89 18.35 24.72
CA GLU A 603 -7.76 18.13 26.16
C GLU A 603 -7.15 16.74 26.47
N SER A 604 -7.69 15.68 25.84
CA SER A 604 -7.22 14.31 26.05
C SER A 604 -5.73 14.14 25.68
N LYS A 605 -5.30 14.72 24.55
CA LYS A 605 -3.89 14.63 24.12
C LYS A 605 -2.96 15.47 25.00
N ILE A 606 -3.42 16.63 25.45
CA ILE A 606 -2.69 17.47 26.42
C ILE A 606 -2.55 16.74 27.76
N ASP A 607 -3.57 16.03 28.21
CA ASP A 607 -3.51 15.27 29.45
C ASP A 607 -2.53 14.09 29.36
N LEU A 608 -2.47 13.40 28.21
CA LEU A 608 -1.43 12.39 27.96
C LEU A 608 -0.02 13.00 27.99
N LEU A 609 0.16 14.16 27.35
CA LEU A 609 1.44 14.88 27.33
C LEU A 609 1.84 15.38 28.72
N SER A 610 0.87 15.84 29.53
CA SER A 610 1.14 16.35 30.88
C SER A 610 1.75 15.34 31.85
N ARG A 611 1.64 14.05 31.54
CA ARG A 611 2.26 12.94 32.29
C ARG A 611 3.74 12.75 31.97
N ARG A 612 4.27 13.49 31.00
CA ARG A 612 5.67 13.47 30.58
C ARG A 612 6.41 14.65 31.22
N GLU A 613 7.35 14.36 32.13
CA GLU A 613 8.04 15.36 32.95
C GLU A 613 8.65 16.49 32.11
N ALA A 614 9.31 16.16 31.01
CA ALA A 614 9.95 17.13 30.10
C ALA A 614 8.98 18.09 29.41
N TYR A 615 7.68 17.79 29.39
CA TYR A 615 6.65 18.56 28.63
C TYR A 615 5.55 19.17 29.48
N GLY A 616 5.67 19.12 30.83
CA GLY A 616 4.66 19.66 31.75
C GLY A 616 4.35 21.13 31.52
N ASP A 617 5.35 21.97 31.31
CA ASP A 617 5.19 23.40 31.02
C ASP A 617 4.55 23.63 29.65
N TYR A 618 4.90 22.83 28.65
CA TYR A 618 4.32 22.92 27.32
C TYR A 618 2.84 22.48 27.34
N ALA A 619 2.52 21.39 28.00
CA ALA A 619 1.15 20.94 28.20
C ALA A 619 0.29 22.00 28.90
N THR A 620 0.83 22.66 29.92
CA THR A 620 0.17 23.76 30.63
C THR A 620 -0.12 24.94 29.71
N ARG A 621 0.83 25.34 28.85
CA ARG A 621 0.61 26.39 27.85
C ARG A 621 -0.49 26.02 26.87
N LEU A 622 -0.50 24.79 26.35
CA LEU A 622 -1.53 24.31 25.44
C LEU A 622 -2.92 24.31 26.10
N LYS A 623 -2.99 23.89 27.39
CA LYS A 623 -4.25 23.88 28.16
C LYS A 623 -4.84 25.29 28.29
N ASN A 624 -3.99 26.31 28.46
CA ASN A 624 -4.39 27.70 28.55
C ASN A 624 -4.89 28.29 27.20
N MET A 625 -4.61 27.64 26.08
CA MET A 625 -5.08 28.03 24.74
C MET A 625 -6.46 27.43 24.40
N LEU A 626 -6.97 26.51 25.21
CA LEU A 626 -8.27 25.90 24.98
C LEU A 626 -9.41 26.89 25.27
N PRO A 627 -10.54 26.81 24.56
CA PRO A 627 -11.74 27.59 24.88
C PRO A 627 -12.22 27.33 26.32
N LYS A 628 -12.53 28.40 27.03
CA LYS A 628 -13.00 28.36 28.43
C LYS A 628 -14.46 27.93 28.56
#